data_779b0f796ee484d5291a09bf202b9d0b
#
_entry.id   779b0f796ee484d5291a09bf202b9d0b
#
_cell.length_a   1.000
_cell.length_b   1.000
_cell.length_c   1.000
_cell.angle_alpha   90.00
_cell.angle_beta   90.00
_cell.angle_gamma   90.00
#
_symmetry.space_group_name_H-M   'P 1'
#
loop_
_entity.id
_entity.type
_entity.pdbx_description
1 polymer ?
#
loop_
_entity_poly.entity_id
_entity_poly.type
_entity_poly.pdbx_seq_one_letter_code
_entity_poly.pdbx_strand_id
1 'polypeptide(L)'
;TCDQNVNTYCNNIPILGVDYFRGPLDENGNELGMTYFMYYNGLGLGGNPPPNTTDPTTSQEYYNYITGKWKDGSPLTVGGNGYNPGSTNSTRYAFPGAPSKQSGWSMCTTNGGSGAGEGDRRTIQASGPLVLQPGAVNELIIGVPWVPDQVYPCPSLDELLKADQLCQDLFDN
;
A
#
# COMPACT_ATOMS: atom_id res chain seq x y z
N THR A 1 13.55 -0.01 -17.77
CA THR A 1 13.87 0.22 -19.20
C THR A 1 12.79 1.09 -19.82
N CYS A 2 13.21 2.14 -20.52
CA CYS A 2 12.30 3.01 -21.24
C CYS A 2 11.83 2.28 -22.50
N ASP A 3 10.52 2.05 -22.63
CA ASP A 3 9.91 1.52 -23.84
C ASP A 3 9.44 2.68 -24.71
N GLN A 4 10.06 2.87 -25.86
CA GLN A 4 9.75 3.96 -26.78
C GLN A 4 8.42 3.77 -27.53
N ASN A 5 7.82 2.59 -27.46
CA ASN A 5 6.54 2.28 -28.10
C ASN A 5 5.32 2.55 -27.20
N VAL A 6 5.55 2.84 -25.93
CA VAL A 6 4.53 3.23 -24.97
C VAL A 6 4.97 4.50 -24.25
N ASN A 7 4.05 5.37 -23.88
CA ASN A 7 4.35 6.57 -23.11
C ASN A 7 4.80 6.18 -21.71
N THR A 8 6.10 5.92 -21.54
CA THR A 8 6.73 5.67 -20.25
C THR A 8 7.45 6.92 -19.78
N TYR A 9 7.63 7.04 -18.48
CA TYR A 9 8.35 8.18 -17.90
C TYR A 9 9.84 8.14 -18.13
N CYS A 10 10.38 7.03 -18.64
CA CYS A 10 11.81 6.83 -18.89
C CYS A 10 12.68 7.12 -17.65
N ASN A 11 13.47 8.20 -17.69
CA ASN A 11 14.32 8.60 -16.57
C ASN A 11 13.59 9.50 -15.55
N ASN A 12 12.38 9.95 -15.89
CA ASN A 12 11.60 10.89 -15.09
C ASN A 12 10.50 10.12 -14.34
N ILE A 13 10.89 9.13 -13.57
CA ILE A 13 9.96 8.26 -12.84
C ILE A 13 9.30 9.06 -11.70
N PRO A 14 7.96 9.17 -11.67
CA PRO A 14 7.27 9.79 -10.54
C PRO A 14 7.09 8.81 -9.40
N ILE A 15 6.84 9.36 -8.21
CA ILE A 15 6.23 8.62 -7.10
C ILE A 15 4.85 9.19 -6.80
N LEU A 16 3.97 8.30 -6.36
CA LEU A 16 2.60 8.59 -6.02
C LEU A 16 2.36 8.20 -4.57
N GLY A 17 1.73 9.08 -3.80
CA GLY A 17 1.17 8.79 -2.49
C GLY A 17 -0.35 8.62 -2.57
N VAL A 18 -0.92 7.99 -1.58
CA VAL A 18 -2.36 7.99 -1.33
C VAL A 18 -2.55 8.15 0.17
N ASP A 19 -3.23 9.20 0.58
CA ASP A 19 -3.48 9.51 1.98
C ASP A 19 -4.96 9.77 2.27
N TYR A 20 -5.38 9.59 3.51
CA TYR A 20 -6.69 9.98 4.00
C TYR A 20 -6.62 11.41 4.56
N PHE A 21 -7.03 12.41 3.77
CA PHE A 21 -7.17 13.78 4.24
C PHE A 21 -8.30 13.90 5.26
N ARG A 22 -9.30 13.03 5.15
CA ARG A 22 -10.29 12.78 6.17
C ARG A 22 -10.64 11.30 6.19
N GLY A 23 -10.42 10.65 7.31
CA GLY A 23 -10.83 9.27 7.56
C GLY A 23 -12.32 9.17 7.92
N PRO A 24 -12.88 7.96 7.89
CA PRO A 24 -14.22 7.74 8.37
C PRO A 24 -14.31 7.93 9.90
N LEU A 25 -15.49 8.26 10.40
CA LEU A 25 -15.75 8.39 11.84
C LEU A 25 -16.18 7.05 12.44
N ASP A 26 -15.73 6.77 13.64
CA ASP A 26 -16.26 5.68 14.47
C ASP A 26 -17.64 6.05 15.07
N GLU A 27 -18.24 5.14 15.84
CA GLU A 27 -19.54 5.35 16.50
C GLU A 27 -19.53 6.45 17.57
N ASN A 28 -18.36 6.91 18.02
CA ASN A 28 -18.18 7.99 18.97
C ASN A 28 -17.87 9.33 18.28
N GLY A 29 -17.77 9.35 16.95
CA GLY A 29 -17.43 10.51 16.16
C GLY A 29 -15.92 10.81 16.09
N ASN A 30 -15.06 9.87 16.47
CA ASN A 30 -13.63 10.02 16.31
C ASN A 30 -13.21 9.62 14.89
N GLU A 31 -12.35 10.41 14.30
CA GLU A 31 -11.78 10.09 12.99
C GLU A 31 -10.82 8.91 13.08
N LEU A 32 -10.98 7.97 12.13
CA LEU A 32 -10.14 6.79 12.02
C LEU A 32 -9.11 6.99 10.91
N GLY A 33 -7.85 6.76 11.24
CA GLY A 33 -6.77 6.67 10.26
C GLY A 33 -6.71 5.31 9.56
N MET A 34 -5.66 5.10 8.79
CA MET A 34 -5.37 3.82 8.15
C MET A 34 -5.05 2.75 9.19
N THR A 35 -5.81 1.66 9.19
CA THR A 35 -5.62 0.53 10.11
C THR A 35 -4.85 -0.62 9.50
N TYR A 36 -4.94 -0.80 8.18
CA TYR A 36 -4.19 -1.80 7.43
C TYR A 36 -3.72 -1.25 6.09
N PHE A 37 -2.53 -1.65 5.69
CA PHE A 37 -2.01 -1.48 4.34
C PHE A 37 -1.55 -2.83 3.82
N MET A 38 -2.21 -3.30 2.77
CA MET A 38 -1.90 -4.56 2.09
C MET A 38 -1.56 -4.33 0.63
N TYR A 39 -1.00 -5.33 0.01
CA TYR A 39 -0.87 -5.39 -1.44
C TYR A 39 -1.20 -6.80 -1.93
N TYR A 40 -1.45 -6.95 -3.22
CA TYR A 40 -1.50 -8.24 -3.87
C TYR A 40 -0.96 -8.14 -5.30
N ASN A 41 -0.61 -9.28 -5.85
CA ASN A 41 -0.02 -9.38 -7.17
C ASN A 41 -1.12 -9.61 -8.20
N GLY A 42 -1.17 -8.77 -9.23
CA GLY A 42 -2.08 -8.96 -10.37
C GLY A 42 -1.73 -10.22 -11.17
N LEU A 43 -2.72 -10.76 -11.87
CA LEU A 43 -2.52 -11.86 -12.80
C LEU A 43 -1.66 -11.37 -13.97
N GLY A 44 -0.61 -12.13 -14.30
CA GLY A 44 0.33 -11.76 -15.37
C GLY A 44 1.64 -11.15 -14.87
N LEU A 45 1.82 -11.05 -13.55
CA LEU A 45 3.11 -10.68 -12.98
C LEU A 45 4.14 -11.75 -13.30
N GLY A 46 5.21 -11.39 -13.98
CA GLY A 46 6.35 -12.28 -14.17
C GLY A 46 6.90 -12.75 -12.81
N GLY A 47 7.24 -14.03 -12.67
CA GLY A 47 7.85 -14.55 -11.45
C GLY A 47 6.95 -15.47 -10.60
N ASN A 48 5.77 -15.81 -11.04
CA ASN A 48 4.90 -16.82 -10.41
C ASN A 48 4.71 -16.59 -8.89
N PRO A 49 4.02 -15.51 -8.47
CA PRO A 49 3.80 -15.23 -7.07
C PRO A 49 3.00 -16.35 -6.39
N PRO A 50 3.14 -16.55 -5.06
CA PRO A 50 2.33 -17.53 -4.36
C PRO A 50 0.82 -17.31 -4.62
N PRO A 51 0.04 -18.35 -4.94
CA PRO A 51 -1.37 -18.21 -5.32
C PRO A 51 -2.23 -17.44 -4.30
N ASN A 52 -1.88 -17.55 -3.01
CA ASN A 52 -2.59 -16.85 -1.95
C ASN A 52 -2.27 -15.35 -1.84
N THR A 53 -1.35 -14.83 -2.67
CA THR A 53 -0.97 -13.42 -2.73
C THR A 53 -1.45 -12.72 -4.01
N THR A 54 -2.36 -13.33 -4.76
CA THR A 54 -2.85 -12.85 -6.05
C THR A 54 -4.26 -12.25 -5.94
N ASP A 55 -4.84 -11.86 -7.08
CA ASP A 55 -6.18 -11.28 -7.16
C ASP A 55 -7.22 -12.07 -6.35
N PRO A 56 -8.00 -11.41 -5.49
CA PRO A 56 -9.09 -12.04 -4.76
C PRO A 56 -10.24 -12.39 -5.73
N THR A 57 -10.89 -13.52 -5.50
CA THR A 57 -11.97 -14.03 -6.36
C THR A 57 -13.28 -14.25 -5.61
N THR A 58 -13.25 -14.25 -4.27
CA THR A 58 -14.41 -14.43 -3.40
C THR A 58 -14.55 -13.27 -2.43
N SER A 59 -15.76 -13.05 -1.92
CA SER A 59 -16.02 -12.03 -0.90
C SER A 59 -15.17 -12.23 0.36
N GLN A 60 -14.92 -13.48 0.75
CA GLN A 60 -14.06 -13.80 1.89
C GLN A 60 -12.61 -13.37 1.64
N GLU A 61 -12.08 -13.56 0.44
CA GLU A 61 -10.72 -13.15 0.10
C GLU A 61 -10.57 -11.62 0.08
N TYR A 62 -11.58 -10.89 -0.44
CA TYR A 62 -11.62 -9.43 -0.33
C TYR A 62 -11.64 -8.98 1.13
N TYR A 63 -12.48 -9.60 1.96
CA TYR A 63 -12.55 -9.29 3.39
C TYR A 63 -11.24 -9.60 4.11
N ASN A 64 -10.56 -10.68 3.76
CA ASN A 64 -9.25 -11.02 4.29
C ASN A 64 -8.24 -9.91 3.99
N TYR A 65 -8.16 -9.43 2.76
CA TYR A 65 -7.23 -8.37 2.38
C TYR A 65 -7.47 -7.06 3.14
N ILE A 66 -8.71 -6.60 3.27
CA ILE A 66 -9.01 -5.36 4.02
C ILE A 66 -8.79 -5.49 5.53
N THR A 67 -8.65 -6.70 6.04
CA THR A 67 -8.34 -7.01 7.45
C THR A 67 -6.89 -7.46 7.67
N GLY A 68 -5.99 -7.20 6.73
CA GLY A 68 -4.56 -7.48 6.87
C GLY A 68 -4.20 -8.95 6.78
N LYS A 69 -4.98 -9.73 6.02
CA LYS A 69 -4.77 -11.17 5.82
C LYS A 69 -4.64 -11.49 4.34
N TRP A 70 -3.91 -12.54 4.04
CA TRP A 70 -3.85 -13.13 2.71
C TRP A 70 -5.11 -13.91 2.36
N LYS A 71 -5.26 -14.34 1.11
CA LYS A 71 -6.47 -15.05 0.63
C LYS A 71 -6.86 -16.25 1.46
N ASP A 72 -5.88 -17.00 1.98
CA ASP A 72 -6.07 -18.19 2.84
C ASP A 72 -6.37 -17.85 4.31
N GLY A 73 -6.47 -16.56 4.66
CA GLY A 73 -6.71 -16.10 6.03
C GLY A 73 -5.46 -16.00 6.88
N SER A 74 -4.28 -16.36 6.38
CA SER A 74 -3.03 -16.17 7.11
C SER A 74 -2.69 -14.68 7.24
N PRO A 75 -2.10 -14.23 8.37
CA PRO A 75 -1.80 -12.81 8.56
C PRO A 75 -0.68 -12.33 7.65
N LEU A 76 -0.66 -11.04 7.36
CA LEU A 76 0.51 -10.37 6.82
C LEU A 76 1.66 -10.45 7.83
N THR A 77 2.86 -10.81 7.38
CA THR A 77 4.04 -11.00 8.23
C THR A 77 5.20 -10.12 7.79
N VAL A 78 6.04 -9.72 8.73
CA VAL A 78 7.25 -8.93 8.41
C VAL A 78 8.27 -9.79 7.68
N GLY A 79 8.83 -9.26 6.60
CA GLY A 79 9.94 -9.86 5.85
C GLY A 79 9.53 -10.52 4.54
N GLY A 80 10.49 -10.67 3.63
CA GLY A 80 10.26 -11.21 2.29
C GLY A 80 9.12 -10.50 1.56
N ASN A 81 8.22 -11.28 0.98
CA ASN A 81 7.00 -10.78 0.35
C ASN A 81 5.80 -10.64 1.31
N GLY A 82 6.01 -10.78 2.61
CA GLY A 82 4.95 -10.67 3.62
C GLY A 82 4.06 -11.91 3.78
N TYR A 83 4.24 -12.95 2.97
CA TYR A 83 3.49 -14.19 3.05
C TYR A 83 4.34 -15.32 3.67
N ASN A 84 4.12 -15.57 4.95
CA ASN A 84 4.72 -16.70 5.68
C ASN A 84 3.74 -17.24 6.72
N PRO A 85 2.84 -18.17 6.33
CA PRO A 85 1.78 -18.68 7.20
C PRO A 85 2.26 -19.31 8.51
N GLY A 86 3.53 -19.75 8.57
CA GLY A 86 4.15 -20.31 9.78
C GLY A 86 4.75 -19.28 10.72
N SER A 87 4.80 -18.01 10.34
CA SER A 87 5.38 -16.95 11.18
C SER A 87 4.39 -16.39 12.18
N THR A 88 4.89 -16.08 13.39
CA THR A 88 4.17 -15.35 14.43
C THR A 88 4.42 -13.84 14.40
N ASN A 89 5.33 -13.36 13.54
CA ASN A 89 5.68 -11.95 13.42
C ASN A 89 4.73 -11.21 12.47
N SER A 90 3.47 -11.07 12.87
CA SER A 90 2.45 -10.38 12.07
C SER A 90 2.58 -8.87 12.11
N THR A 91 2.09 -8.20 11.06
CA THR A 91 2.04 -6.75 10.94
C THR A 91 0.72 -6.30 10.29
N ARG A 92 0.40 -5.03 10.42
CA ARG A 92 -0.75 -4.41 9.76
C ARG A 92 -0.38 -3.70 8.46
N TYR A 93 0.92 -3.42 8.27
CA TYR A 93 1.40 -2.59 7.17
C TYR A 93 2.45 -3.33 6.37
N ALA A 94 2.19 -3.50 5.07
CA ALA A 94 3.18 -4.01 4.13
C ALA A 94 4.27 -2.96 3.90
N PHE A 95 5.53 -3.41 3.95
CA PHE A 95 6.70 -2.59 3.62
C PHE A 95 6.77 -1.22 4.33
N PRO A 96 6.72 -1.17 5.67
CA PRO A 96 6.75 0.11 6.40
C PRO A 96 8.12 0.80 6.37
N GLY A 97 9.14 0.14 5.85
CA GLY A 97 10.50 0.70 5.74
C GLY A 97 10.63 1.70 4.59
N ALA A 98 11.44 2.74 4.79
CA ALA A 98 11.70 3.73 3.75
C ALA A 98 12.50 3.11 2.59
N PRO A 99 12.08 3.28 1.33
CA PRO A 99 12.72 2.66 0.17
C PRO A 99 14.19 3.04 -0.01
N SER A 100 14.55 4.31 0.23
CA SER A 100 15.92 4.81 0.11
C SER A 100 16.88 4.32 1.19
N LYS A 101 16.35 3.76 2.29
CA LYS A 101 17.17 3.22 3.39
C LYS A 101 17.35 1.72 3.20
N GLN A 102 18.58 1.25 3.32
CA GLN A 102 18.91 -0.19 3.25
C GLN A 102 18.64 -0.91 4.59
N SER A 103 17.74 -0.38 5.40
CA SER A 103 17.35 -0.93 6.68
C SER A 103 15.81 -0.97 6.82
N GLY A 104 15.32 -1.94 7.56
CA GLY A 104 13.87 -2.15 7.69
C GLY A 104 13.30 -2.97 6.53
N TRP A 105 12.01 -3.29 6.63
CA TRP A 105 11.32 -4.06 5.62
C TRP A 105 10.66 -3.13 4.60
N SER A 106 11.21 -3.09 3.41
CA SER A 106 10.70 -2.33 2.26
C SER A 106 10.78 -3.18 0.99
N MET A 107 10.16 -2.73 -0.08
CA MET A 107 10.31 -3.40 -1.38
C MET A 107 11.75 -3.36 -1.89
N CYS A 108 12.56 -2.40 -1.44
CA CYS A 108 13.97 -2.29 -1.80
C CYS A 108 14.91 -3.21 -1.01
N THR A 109 14.47 -3.67 0.17
CA THR A 109 15.27 -4.56 1.03
C THR A 109 14.81 -6.02 1.00
N THR A 110 13.75 -6.34 0.25
CA THR A 110 13.33 -7.73 0.03
C THR A 110 14.38 -8.51 -0.77
N ASN A 111 14.36 -9.83 -0.67
CA ASN A 111 15.28 -10.71 -1.39
C ASN A 111 16.77 -10.38 -1.16
N GLY A 112 17.14 -10.08 0.09
CA GLY A 112 18.53 -9.78 0.46
C GLY A 112 19.05 -8.45 -0.10
N GLY A 113 18.17 -7.48 -0.33
CA GLY A 113 18.51 -6.18 -0.87
C GLY A 113 18.41 -6.06 -2.39
N SER A 114 18.06 -7.14 -3.08
CA SER A 114 17.84 -7.10 -4.52
C SER A 114 16.50 -6.47 -4.92
N GLY A 115 15.67 -6.15 -3.93
CA GLY A 115 14.35 -5.58 -4.15
C GLY A 115 13.30 -6.57 -4.64
N ALA A 116 12.05 -6.15 -4.63
CA ALA A 116 10.98 -6.84 -5.33
C ALA A 116 11.02 -6.42 -6.80
N GLY A 117 11.01 -7.39 -7.72
CA GLY A 117 10.96 -7.12 -9.15
C GLY A 117 9.76 -6.27 -9.56
N GLU A 118 9.81 -5.69 -10.75
CA GLU A 118 8.70 -4.97 -11.36
C GLU A 118 7.50 -5.88 -11.61
N GLY A 119 6.30 -5.30 -11.61
CA GLY A 119 5.10 -6.05 -11.92
C GLY A 119 3.81 -5.35 -11.52
N ASP A 120 2.68 -5.89 -11.97
CA ASP A 120 1.35 -5.42 -11.58
C ASP A 120 1.09 -5.74 -10.11
N ARG A 121 1.19 -4.71 -9.27
CA ARG A 121 0.83 -4.77 -7.85
C ARG A 121 -0.28 -3.80 -7.56
N ARG A 122 -1.24 -4.26 -6.77
CA ARG A 122 -2.38 -3.48 -6.33
C ARG A 122 -2.32 -3.32 -4.84
N THR A 123 -2.60 -2.12 -4.36
CA THR A 123 -2.56 -1.80 -2.94
C THR A 123 -3.97 -1.67 -2.38
N ILE A 124 -4.11 -1.98 -1.11
CA ILE A 124 -5.34 -1.83 -0.34
C ILE A 124 -5.00 -1.05 0.92
N GLN A 125 -5.64 0.09 1.06
CA GLN A 125 -5.69 0.84 2.31
C GLN A 125 -7.04 0.60 2.97
N ALA A 126 -7.04 0.28 4.24
CA ALA A 126 -8.27 0.04 4.99
C ALA A 126 -8.29 0.90 6.26
N SER A 127 -9.47 1.39 6.57
CA SER A 127 -9.77 2.10 7.81
C SER A 127 -10.90 1.37 8.55
N GLY A 128 -10.84 1.33 9.86
CA GLY A 128 -11.83 0.63 10.67
C GLY A 128 -11.23 -0.47 11.55
N PRO A 129 -12.06 -1.37 12.11
CA PRO A 129 -13.50 -1.53 11.82
C PRO A 129 -14.33 -0.35 12.34
N LEU A 130 -15.45 -0.09 11.68
CA LEU A 130 -16.44 0.88 12.10
C LEU A 130 -17.85 0.30 11.96
N VAL A 131 -18.81 0.84 12.71
CA VAL A 131 -20.21 0.47 12.61
C VAL A 131 -20.97 1.58 11.90
N LEU A 132 -21.53 1.27 10.72
CA LEU A 132 -22.40 2.18 10.00
C LEU A 132 -23.86 1.79 10.26
N GLN A 133 -24.58 2.62 11.01
CA GLN A 133 -25.98 2.42 11.32
C GLN A 133 -26.86 2.59 10.05
N PRO A 134 -28.00 1.90 9.95
CA PRO A 134 -28.92 2.09 8.83
C PRO A 134 -29.32 3.56 8.67
N GLY A 135 -29.14 4.12 7.48
CA GLY A 135 -29.40 5.52 7.17
C GLY A 135 -28.30 6.51 7.58
N ALA A 136 -27.27 6.07 8.28
CA ALA A 136 -26.11 6.93 8.57
C ALA A 136 -25.23 7.12 7.31
N VAL A 137 -24.58 8.26 7.27
CA VAL A 137 -23.58 8.63 6.23
C VAL A 137 -22.24 8.79 6.91
N ASN A 138 -21.22 8.26 6.28
CA ASN A 138 -19.83 8.48 6.69
C ASN A 138 -19.04 8.99 5.47
N GLU A 139 -18.11 9.89 5.67
CA GLU A 139 -17.37 10.53 4.61
C GLU A 139 -15.90 10.12 4.69
N LEU A 140 -15.31 9.85 3.55
CA LEU A 140 -13.90 9.56 3.39
C LEU A 140 -13.35 10.46 2.28
N ILE A 141 -12.30 11.22 2.57
CA ILE A 141 -11.63 12.06 1.58
C ILE A 141 -10.20 11.59 1.40
N ILE A 142 -9.84 11.28 0.16
CA ILE A 142 -8.54 10.72 -0.22
C ILE A 142 -7.77 11.77 -1.00
N GLY A 143 -6.54 12.03 -0.59
CA GLY A 143 -5.53 12.78 -1.33
C GLY A 143 -4.64 11.86 -2.15
N VAL A 144 -4.23 12.34 -3.32
CA VAL A 144 -3.29 11.61 -4.18
C VAL A 144 -2.15 12.54 -4.59
N PRO A 145 -1.16 12.78 -3.70
CA PRO A 145 0.01 13.57 -4.03
C PRO A 145 0.89 12.85 -5.05
N TRP A 146 1.45 13.61 -5.98
CA TRP A 146 2.29 13.12 -7.06
C TRP A 146 3.55 13.99 -7.17
N VAL A 147 4.72 13.34 -7.24
CA VAL A 147 6.01 14.02 -7.35
C VAL A 147 6.82 13.43 -8.51
N PRO A 148 7.24 14.26 -9.50
CA PRO A 148 8.02 13.80 -10.65
C PRO A 148 9.48 13.54 -10.32
N ASP A 149 10.20 12.97 -11.28
CA ASP A 149 11.66 12.93 -11.38
C ASP A 149 12.37 12.31 -10.18
N GLN A 150 11.80 11.22 -9.65
CA GLN A 150 12.40 10.54 -8.49
C GLN A 150 13.42 9.48 -8.90
N VAL A 151 14.35 9.21 -8.00
CA VAL A 151 15.35 8.15 -8.17
C VAL A 151 14.67 6.78 -8.18
N TYR A 152 14.89 6.00 -9.22
CA TYR A 152 14.40 4.64 -9.34
C TYR A 152 15.54 3.63 -9.21
N PRO A 153 15.37 2.47 -8.57
CA PRO A 153 14.11 1.92 -8.04
C PRO A 153 13.78 2.28 -6.58
N CYS A 154 14.66 2.92 -5.85
CA CYS A 154 14.55 3.10 -4.39
C CYS A 154 14.56 4.59 -4.02
N PRO A 155 13.47 5.34 -4.28
CA PRO A 155 13.42 6.78 -4.04
C PRO A 155 13.46 7.13 -2.55
N SER A 156 13.92 8.37 -2.24
CA SER A 156 13.57 9.01 -0.98
C SER A 156 12.10 9.42 -1.00
N LEU A 157 11.44 9.32 0.16
CA LEU A 157 10.06 9.78 0.32
C LEU A 157 9.95 11.25 0.74
N ASP A 158 11.07 11.95 0.93
CA ASP A 158 11.09 13.30 1.53
C ASP A 158 10.24 14.31 0.73
N GLU A 159 10.35 14.30 -0.59
CA GLU A 159 9.57 15.21 -1.45
C GLU A 159 8.09 14.81 -1.51
N LEU A 160 7.78 13.51 -1.47
CA LEU A 160 6.41 13.02 -1.41
C LEU A 160 5.74 13.44 -0.10
N LEU A 161 6.43 13.29 1.04
CA LEU A 161 5.91 13.68 2.35
C LEU A 161 5.68 15.20 2.45
N LYS A 162 6.56 16.00 1.82
CA LYS A 162 6.34 17.46 1.74
C LYS A 162 5.12 17.82 0.88
N ALA A 163 4.97 17.15 -0.27
CA ALA A 163 3.83 17.37 -1.15
C ALA A 163 2.52 16.95 -0.46
N ASP A 164 2.53 15.84 0.24
CA ASP A 164 1.41 15.34 1.03
C ASP A 164 1.00 16.31 2.13
N GLN A 165 1.97 16.77 2.94
CA GLN A 165 1.71 17.77 3.99
C GLN A 165 1.13 19.07 3.42
N LEU A 166 1.65 19.54 2.27
CA LEU A 166 1.11 20.74 1.61
C LEU A 166 -0.33 20.55 1.16
N CYS A 167 -0.66 19.36 0.64
CA CYS A 167 -2.03 19.04 0.23
C CYS A 167 -2.96 18.94 1.44
N GLN A 168 -2.51 18.34 2.55
CA GLN A 168 -3.26 18.28 3.79
C GLN A 168 -3.50 19.70 4.36
N ASP A 169 -2.47 20.54 4.43
CA ASP A 169 -2.57 21.93 4.91
C ASP A 169 -3.55 22.74 4.06
N LEU A 170 -3.59 22.50 2.75
CA LEU A 170 -4.54 23.16 1.85
C LEU A 170 -5.98 22.64 2.04
N PHE A 171 -6.13 21.38 2.36
CA PHE A 171 -7.43 20.78 2.67
C PHE A 171 -8.00 21.29 4.01
N ASP A 172 -7.15 21.49 5.02
CA ASP A 172 -7.53 21.90 6.38
C ASP A 172 -7.86 23.40 6.49
N ASN A 173 -7.49 24.24 5.49
CA ASN A 173 -7.74 25.69 5.46
C ASN A 173 -8.95 26.05 4.60
#